data_86ced00766928ca04c594024d971e86f
#
_entry.id   86ced00766928ca04c594024d971e86f
#
_cell.length_a   1.000
_cell.length_b   1.000
_cell.length_c   1.000
_cell.angle_alpha   90.00
_cell.angle_beta   90.00
_cell.angle_gamma   90.00
#
_symmetry.space_group_name_H-M   'P 1'
#
loop_
_entity.id
_entity.type
_entity.pdbx_description
1 polymer ?
#
loop_
_entity_poly.entity_id
_entity_poly.type
_entity_poly.pdbx_seq_one_letter_code
_entity_poly.pdbx_strand_id
1 'polypeptide(L)'
;MTYSGGASNSNCTTGTCGTVFKITPAGALTTLHIFDYTDGANPSAALIQATDGNFYGTTGGGGNCTNFAGGCGTVFKITPTGTLTTLHSFDRTDGVLPTTLVQHTNGTFYGTTVRGGANVYHACGGWCGTIYSLSVGLGPL
;
A
#
# COMPACT_ATOMS: atom_id res chain seq x y z
N MET A 1 -6.29 0.69 9.83
CA MET A 1 -6.47 1.57 8.66
C MET A 1 -7.93 1.58 8.24
N THR A 2 -8.38 2.63 7.57
CA THR A 2 -9.70 2.70 6.92
C THR A 2 -9.53 2.84 5.42
N TYR A 3 -10.34 2.11 4.65
CA TYR A 3 -10.37 2.16 3.19
C TYR A 3 -10.70 3.57 2.67
N SER A 4 -11.64 4.25 3.31
CA SER A 4 -12.04 5.63 3.05
C SER A 4 -12.11 6.40 4.36
N GLY A 5 -12.24 7.72 4.25
CA GLY A 5 -12.17 8.65 5.39
C GLY A 5 -10.93 9.55 5.30
N GLY A 6 -10.81 10.47 6.24
CA GLY A 6 -9.81 11.53 6.22
C GLY A 6 -10.28 12.77 5.46
N ALA A 7 -9.34 13.56 4.94
CA ALA A 7 -9.64 14.78 4.19
C ALA A 7 -10.28 14.47 2.83
N SER A 8 -11.18 15.33 2.38
CA SER A 8 -11.79 15.22 1.06
C SER A 8 -10.75 15.42 -0.04
N ASN A 9 -10.73 14.52 -1.01
CA ASN A 9 -9.84 14.57 -2.17
C ASN A 9 -10.58 14.04 -3.41
N SER A 10 -10.74 14.88 -4.42
CA SER A 10 -11.48 14.54 -5.65
C SER A 10 -10.79 13.46 -6.51
N ASN A 11 -9.50 13.21 -6.28
CA ASN A 11 -8.78 12.13 -6.99
C ASN A 11 -9.07 10.75 -6.40
N CYS A 12 -9.62 10.67 -5.19
CA CYS A 12 -9.97 9.42 -4.57
C CYS A 12 -11.38 8.98 -4.94
N THR A 13 -11.56 7.70 -5.29
CA THR A 13 -12.81 7.13 -5.81
C THR A 13 -14.02 7.34 -4.92
N THR A 14 -13.82 7.44 -3.61
CA THR A 14 -14.88 7.69 -2.60
C THR A 14 -14.92 9.13 -2.10
N GLY A 15 -14.17 10.06 -2.73
CA GLY A 15 -13.98 11.43 -2.27
C GLY A 15 -13.03 11.57 -1.08
N THR A 16 -12.47 10.46 -0.58
CA THR A 16 -11.47 10.40 0.50
C THR A 16 -10.56 9.21 0.27
N CYS A 17 -9.27 9.32 0.64
CA CYS A 17 -8.26 8.33 0.30
C CYS A 17 -7.99 7.27 1.37
N GLY A 18 -8.54 7.46 2.57
CA GLY A 18 -8.33 6.56 3.70
C GLY A 18 -7.29 7.06 4.70
N THR A 19 -7.16 6.35 5.82
CA THR A 19 -6.28 6.75 6.93
C THR A 19 -5.54 5.57 7.55
N VAL A 20 -4.41 5.88 8.19
CA VAL A 20 -3.76 5.02 9.18
C VAL A 20 -4.03 5.60 10.56
N PHE A 21 -4.43 4.76 11.50
CA PHE A 21 -4.68 5.15 12.88
C PHE A 21 -4.10 4.14 13.87
N LYS A 22 -3.89 4.57 15.11
CA LYS A 22 -3.66 3.70 16.26
C LYS A 22 -4.77 3.87 17.28
N ILE A 23 -5.02 2.82 18.05
CA ILE A 23 -5.96 2.81 19.16
C ILE A 23 -5.26 2.26 20.39
N THR A 24 -5.45 2.90 21.53
CA THR A 24 -4.92 2.42 22.82
C THR A 24 -5.85 1.34 23.41
N PRO A 25 -5.38 0.52 24.36
CA PRO A 25 -6.25 -0.42 25.08
C PRO A 25 -7.45 0.25 25.77
N ALA A 26 -7.34 1.53 26.11
CA ALA A 26 -8.42 2.33 26.69
C ALA A 26 -9.40 2.90 25.63
N GLY A 27 -9.20 2.60 24.33
CA GLY A 27 -10.07 3.03 23.24
C GLY A 27 -9.74 4.41 22.68
N ALA A 28 -8.69 5.09 23.10
CA ALA A 28 -8.30 6.38 22.53
C ALA A 28 -7.71 6.18 21.13
N LEU A 29 -8.37 6.75 20.12
CA LEU A 29 -7.98 6.68 18.71
C LEU A 29 -7.15 7.90 18.32
N THR A 30 -6.05 7.68 17.60
CA THR A 30 -5.21 8.74 17.03
C THR A 30 -4.96 8.45 15.56
N THR A 31 -5.32 9.38 14.68
CA THR A 31 -4.95 9.31 13.27
C THR A 31 -3.47 9.59 13.12
N LEU A 32 -2.74 8.65 12.52
CA LEU A 32 -1.31 8.77 12.25
C LEU A 32 -1.04 9.40 10.89
N HIS A 33 -1.87 9.07 9.89
CA HIS A 33 -1.70 9.55 8.53
C HIS A 33 -3.04 9.57 7.79
N ILE A 34 -3.21 10.56 6.92
CA ILE A 34 -4.33 10.70 5.98
C ILE A 34 -3.74 10.66 4.59
N PHE A 35 -4.13 9.64 3.80
CA PHE A 35 -3.66 9.52 2.43
C PHE A 35 -4.21 10.65 1.55
N ASP A 36 -3.39 11.12 0.59
CA ASP A 36 -3.72 12.23 -0.30
C ASP A 36 -3.79 11.86 -1.79
N TYR A 37 -3.80 10.57 -2.11
CA TYR A 37 -3.72 9.99 -3.44
C TYR A 37 -2.30 9.89 -3.99
N THR A 38 -1.44 10.88 -3.82
CA THR A 38 -0.07 10.85 -4.35
C THR A 38 0.79 9.83 -3.60
N ASP A 39 0.57 9.67 -2.31
CA ASP A 39 1.23 8.70 -1.43
C ASP A 39 0.49 7.37 -1.34
N GLY A 40 -0.73 7.30 -1.88
CA GLY A 40 -1.60 6.13 -1.92
C GLY A 40 -3.07 6.47 -1.69
N ALA A 41 -3.93 5.49 -1.93
CA ALA A 41 -5.36 5.57 -1.64
C ALA A 41 -5.94 4.18 -1.38
N ASN A 42 -7.01 4.14 -0.60
CA ASN A 42 -7.76 2.92 -0.34
C ASN A 42 -6.92 1.78 0.26
N PRO A 43 -6.27 1.99 1.43
CA PRO A 43 -5.53 0.95 2.11
C PRO A 43 -6.51 -0.13 2.59
N SER A 44 -6.36 -1.35 2.10
CA SER A 44 -7.28 -2.47 2.37
C SER A 44 -6.63 -3.63 3.12
N ALA A 45 -5.31 -3.72 3.10
CA ALA A 45 -4.55 -4.79 3.74
C ALA A 45 -4.15 -4.43 5.18
N ALA A 46 -3.89 -5.44 6.00
CA ALA A 46 -3.33 -5.23 7.33
C ALA A 46 -1.91 -4.65 7.27
N LEU A 47 -1.53 -3.86 8.28
CA LEU A 47 -0.14 -3.46 8.47
C LEU A 47 0.67 -4.61 9.07
N ILE A 48 1.92 -4.73 8.64
CA ILE A 48 2.93 -5.58 9.25
C ILE A 48 3.86 -4.70 10.07
N GLN A 49 4.08 -5.06 11.34
CA GLN A 49 5.17 -4.47 12.12
C GLN A 49 6.45 -5.27 11.84
N ALA A 50 7.46 -4.59 11.31
CA ALA A 50 8.73 -5.19 10.97
C ALA A 50 9.76 -5.11 12.14
N THR A 51 10.90 -5.77 11.96
CA THR A 51 11.97 -5.85 12.95
C THR A 51 12.58 -4.49 13.32
N ASP A 52 12.46 -3.47 12.44
CA ASP A 52 12.87 -2.10 12.72
C ASP A 52 11.84 -1.30 13.56
N GLY A 53 10.76 -1.93 13.99
CA GLY A 53 9.67 -1.32 14.77
C GLY A 53 8.72 -0.45 13.95
N ASN A 54 8.96 -0.25 12.66
CA ASN A 54 8.05 0.47 11.77
C ASN A 54 6.96 -0.46 11.23
N PHE A 55 5.92 0.16 10.67
CA PHE A 55 4.83 -0.55 10.05
C PHE A 55 4.93 -0.43 8.52
N TYR A 56 4.58 -1.50 7.83
CA TYR A 56 4.60 -1.60 6.38
C TYR A 56 3.22 -2.02 5.89
N GLY A 57 2.79 -1.43 4.80
CA GLY A 57 1.47 -1.70 4.23
C GLY A 57 1.38 -1.37 2.76
N THR A 58 0.21 -1.62 2.19
CA THR A 58 -0.11 -1.33 0.80
C THR A 58 -1.38 -0.52 0.69
N THR A 59 -1.48 0.25 -0.38
CA THR A 59 -2.72 0.91 -0.80
C THR A 59 -3.21 0.32 -2.11
N GLY A 60 -4.52 0.13 -2.26
CA GLY A 60 -5.09 -0.42 -3.50
C GLY A 60 -5.12 0.59 -4.65
N GLY A 61 -5.00 1.87 -4.37
CA GLY A 61 -5.05 2.94 -5.37
C GLY A 61 -4.05 4.05 -5.07
N GLY A 62 -4.14 5.13 -5.84
CA GLY A 62 -3.20 6.26 -5.74
C GLY A 62 -1.82 5.94 -6.31
N GLY A 63 -0.84 6.75 -5.94
CA GLY A 63 0.52 6.68 -6.49
C GLY A 63 0.63 7.32 -7.88
N ASN A 64 1.76 7.08 -8.56
CA ASN A 64 2.12 7.78 -9.80
C ASN A 64 1.58 7.13 -11.10
N CYS A 65 0.60 6.26 -11.00
CA CYS A 65 0.03 5.55 -12.15
C CYS A 65 -0.91 6.45 -12.96
N THR A 66 -0.44 7.02 -14.06
CA THR A 66 -1.17 8.02 -14.85
C THR A 66 -2.25 7.45 -15.77
N ASN A 67 -2.21 6.17 -16.10
CA ASN A 67 -3.06 5.55 -17.12
C ASN A 67 -4.08 4.54 -16.55
N PHE A 68 -4.38 4.62 -15.27
CA PHE A 68 -5.34 3.76 -14.61
C PHE A 68 -6.20 4.58 -13.64
N ALA A 69 -7.51 4.62 -13.88
CA ALA A 69 -8.44 5.35 -13.02
C ALA A 69 -8.37 4.79 -11.59
N GLY A 70 -8.11 5.67 -10.62
CA GLY A 70 -7.93 5.29 -9.22
C GLY A 70 -6.48 4.99 -8.79
N GLY A 71 -5.50 5.03 -9.74
CA GLY A 71 -4.10 4.72 -9.45
C GLY A 71 -3.81 3.22 -9.36
N CYS A 72 -2.55 2.84 -9.33
CA CYS A 72 -2.12 1.44 -9.30
C CYS A 72 -1.82 0.92 -7.90
N GLY A 73 -1.72 1.81 -6.92
CA GLY A 73 -1.40 1.50 -5.54
C GLY A 73 0.07 1.69 -5.19
N THR A 74 0.36 1.64 -3.90
CA THR A 74 1.71 1.85 -3.37
C THR A 74 2.06 0.80 -2.32
N VAL A 75 3.37 0.63 -2.08
CA VAL A 75 3.90 0.05 -0.82
C VAL A 75 4.48 1.19 -0.01
N PHE A 76 4.16 1.25 1.26
CA PHE A 76 4.62 2.30 2.16
C PHE A 76 5.18 1.76 3.47
N LYS A 77 6.04 2.56 4.09
CA LYS A 77 6.47 2.44 5.48
C LYS A 77 5.89 3.60 6.28
N ILE A 78 5.44 3.34 7.50
CA ILE A 78 5.00 4.37 8.44
C ILE A 78 5.61 4.12 9.82
N THR A 79 6.16 5.17 10.43
CA THR A 79 6.69 5.10 11.79
C THR A 79 5.56 5.05 12.82
N PRO A 80 5.82 4.59 14.07
CA PRO A 80 4.83 4.66 15.16
C PRO A 80 4.33 6.08 15.47
N THR A 81 5.05 7.11 15.01
CA THR A 81 4.71 8.53 15.19
C THR A 81 3.95 9.13 14.01
N GLY A 82 3.79 8.38 12.87
CA GLY A 82 2.97 8.80 11.75
C GLY A 82 3.75 9.33 10.53
N THR A 83 5.08 9.29 10.53
CA THR A 83 5.87 9.65 9.34
C THR A 83 5.76 8.56 8.29
N LEU A 84 5.10 8.83 7.16
CA LEU A 84 4.93 7.93 6.04
C LEU A 84 6.02 8.16 4.99
N THR A 85 6.49 7.07 4.40
CA THR A 85 7.39 7.05 3.26
C THR A 85 6.87 6.07 2.24
N THR A 86 6.58 6.52 1.02
CA THR A 86 6.27 5.64 -0.11
C THR A 86 7.56 4.96 -0.56
N LEU A 87 7.57 3.63 -0.50
CA LEU A 87 8.71 2.80 -0.88
C LEU A 87 8.65 2.41 -2.35
N HIS A 88 7.44 2.18 -2.86
CA HIS A 88 7.19 1.83 -4.25
C HIS A 88 5.80 2.32 -4.68
N SER A 89 5.72 2.86 -5.88
CA SER A 89 4.47 3.20 -6.55
C SER A 89 4.35 2.28 -7.76
N PHE A 90 3.34 1.41 -7.75
CA PHE A 90 3.12 0.49 -8.84
C PHE A 90 2.72 1.21 -10.12
N ASP A 91 3.13 0.62 -11.25
CA ASP A 91 2.61 0.90 -12.57
C ASP A 91 1.93 -0.37 -13.14
N ARG A 92 1.37 -0.30 -14.32
CA ARG A 92 0.67 -1.46 -14.90
C ARG A 92 1.58 -2.61 -15.29
N THR A 93 2.86 -2.34 -15.45
CA THR A 93 3.85 -3.35 -15.92
C THR A 93 4.38 -4.20 -14.78
N ASP A 94 4.47 -3.64 -13.58
CA ASP A 94 4.92 -4.35 -12.38
C ASP A 94 3.77 -4.81 -11.47
N GLY A 95 2.57 -4.22 -11.62
CA GLY A 95 1.37 -4.65 -10.90
C GLY A 95 0.33 -3.56 -10.72
N VAL A 96 -0.84 -3.95 -10.31
CA VAL A 96 -1.97 -3.05 -9.94
C VAL A 96 -2.74 -3.67 -8.80
N LEU A 97 -3.20 -2.84 -7.86
CA LEU A 97 -3.94 -3.27 -6.67
C LEU A 97 -3.11 -4.25 -5.83
N PRO A 98 -1.99 -3.80 -5.24
CA PRO A 98 -1.23 -4.65 -4.33
C PRO A 98 -2.09 -5.06 -3.14
N THR A 99 -1.88 -6.29 -2.69
CA THR A 99 -2.58 -6.89 -1.56
C THR A 99 -1.71 -6.86 -0.30
N THR A 100 -1.75 -7.91 0.49
CA THR A 100 -0.98 -8.02 1.73
C THR A 100 0.52 -8.14 1.46
N LEU A 101 1.31 -7.77 2.47
CA LEU A 101 2.73 -8.05 2.57
C LEU A 101 2.98 -9.17 3.58
N VAL A 102 4.10 -9.85 3.41
CA VAL A 102 4.67 -10.77 4.40
C VAL A 102 6.16 -10.48 4.50
N GLN A 103 6.71 -10.38 5.72
CA GLN A 103 8.15 -10.27 5.91
C GLN A 103 8.74 -11.68 6.04
N HIS A 104 9.70 -12.00 5.18
CA HIS A 104 10.47 -13.23 5.25
C HIS A 104 11.58 -13.10 6.31
N THR A 105 12.07 -14.23 6.82
CA THR A 105 13.12 -14.29 7.84
C THR A 105 14.43 -13.61 7.45
N ASN A 106 14.69 -13.40 6.15
CA ASN A 106 15.84 -12.64 5.64
C ASN A 106 15.63 -11.12 5.60
N GLY A 107 14.50 -10.61 6.12
CA GLY A 107 14.17 -9.19 6.11
C GLY A 107 13.51 -8.66 4.84
N THR A 108 13.38 -9.49 3.79
CA THR A 108 12.71 -9.11 2.54
C THR A 108 11.19 -9.21 2.69
N PHE A 109 10.47 -8.25 2.14
CA PHE A 109 9.01 -8.33 2.01
C PHE A 109 8.62 -8.98 0.70
N TYR A 110 7.57 -9.78 0.72
CA TYR A 110 6.91 -10.36 -0.44
C TYR A 110 5.45 -9.98 -0.45
N GLY A 111 4.90 -9.76 -1.63
CA GLY A 111 3.50 -9.44 -1.80
C GLY A 111 3.00 -9.84 -3.18
N THR A 112 1.71 -9.67 -3.39
CA THR A 112 1.05 -9.94 -4.67
C THR A 112 0.23 -8.74 -5.11
N THR A 113 -0.03 -8.65 -6.41
CA THR A 113 -0.97 -7.69 -6.98
C THR A 113 -2.14 -8.45 -7.60
N VAL A 114 -3.33 -7.84 -7.60
CA VAL A 114 -4.53 -8.47 -8.19
C VAL A 114 -4.46 -8.45 -9.71
N ARG A 115 -3.78 -7.45 -10.28
CA ARG A 115 -3.79 -7.16 -11.72
C ARG A 115 -2.42 -6.68 -12.17
N GLY A 116 -2.28 -6.49 -13.50
CA GLY A 116 -1.05 -5.98 -14.11
C GLY A 116 -0.04 -7.08 -14.38
N GLY A 117 1.19 -6.66 -14.63
CA GLY A 117 2.29 -7.51 -15.06
C GLY A 117 2.63 -7.34 -16.54
N ALA A 118 3.88 -7.66 -16.91
CA ALA A 118 4.42 -7.40 -18.26
C ALA A 118 3.69 -8.15 -19.39
N ASN A 119 2.99 -9.24 -19.10
CA ASN A 119 2.29 -10.07 -20.09
C ASN A 119 0.80 -9.68 -20.22
N VAL A 120 0.52 -8.43 -20.54
CA VAL A 120 -0.86 -7.90 -20.62
C VAL A 120 -1.73 -8.48 -21.74
N TYR A 121 -1.21 -9.38 -22.60
CA TYR A 121 -1.88 -9.64 -23.90
C TYR A 121 -2.42 -11.05 -24.14
N HIS A 122 -2.15 -12.09 -23.34
CA HIS A 122 -2.47 -13.45 -23.82
C HIS A 122 -3.40 -14.34 -22.98
N ALA A 123 -3.22 -14.51 -21.70
CA ALA A 123 -4.03 -15.51 -20.98
C ALA A 123 -5.13 -14.96 -20.07
N CYS A 124 -4.98 -13.73 -19.60
CA CYS A 124 -5.86 -13.16 -18.57
C CYS A 124 -6.47 -11.79 -18.95
N GLY A 125 -6.45 -11.40 -20.22
CA GLY A 125 -7.01 -10.13 -20.65
C GLY A 125 -6.37 -8.90 -20.00
N GLY A 126 -5.08 -8.98 -19.63
CA GLY A 126 -4.36 -7.90 -18.94
C GLY A 126 -4.52 -7.86 -17.41
N TRP A 127 -5.01 -8.93 -16.79
CA TRP A 127 -5.43 -8.93 -15.40
C TRP A 127 -4.82 -10.05 -14.55
N CYS A 128 -3.61 -10.54 -14.89
CA CYS A 128 -3.02 -11.72 -14.24
C CYS A 128 -2.50 -11.47 -12.83
N GLY A 129 -2.09 -10.25 -12.51
CA GLY A 129 -1.38 -9.96 -11.26
C GLY A 129 0.07 -10.41 -11.27
N THR A 130 0.79 -10.05 -10.22
CA THR A 130 2.22 -10.34 -10.05
C THR A 130 2.53 -10.79 -8.63
N ILE A 131 3.66 -11.46 -8.47
CA ILE A 131 4.32 -11.64 -7.18
C ILE A 131 5.55 -10.72 -7.21
N TYR A 132 5.72 -9.91 -6.17
CA TYR A 132 6.86 -9.01 -6.06
C TYR A 132 7.61 -9.19 -4.75
N SER A 133 8.86 -8.76 -4.73
CA SER A 133 9.67 -8.66 -3.52
C SER A 133 10.21 -7.26 -3.36
N LEU A 134 10.35 -6.83 -2.11
CA LEU A 134 10.88 -5.52 -1.74
C LEU A 134 11.92 -5.70 -0.64
N SER A 135 13.17 -5.33 -0.91
CA SER A 135 14.22 -5.27 0.09
C SER A 135 14.41 -3.82 0.54
N VAL A 136 14.32 -3.59 1.84
CA VAL A 136 14.48 -2.27 2.48
C VAL A 136 15.66 -2.22 3.43
N GLY A 137 16.56 -3.21 3.32
CA GLY A 137 17.78 -3.29 4.11
C GLY A 137 17.58 -3.76 5.55
N LEU A 138 16.46 -4.42 5.85
CA LEU A 138 16.24 -5.02 7.16
C LEU A 138 17.08 -6.29 7.30
N GLY A 139 17.60 -6.50 8.51
CA GLY A 139 18.22 -7.76 8.88
C GLY A 139 17.20 -8.91 8.99
N PRO A 140 17.68 -10.15 9.19
CA PRO A 140 16.81 -11.30 9.41
C PRO A 140 15.94 -11.12 10.66
N LEU A 141 14.78 -11.83 10.67
CA LEU A 141 13.87 -11.94 11.81
C LEU A 141 14.50 -12.73 12.95
#